data_510b1263a9aa8b8a7f3c08f8018b0db5
#
_entry.id   510b1263a9aa8b8a7f3c08f8018b0db5
#
_cell.length_a   1.000
_cell.length_b   1.000
_cell.length_c   1.000
_cell.angle_alpha   90.00
_cell.angle_beta   90.00
_cell.angle_gamma   90.00
#
_symmetry.space_group_name_H-M   'P 1'
#
loop_
_entity.id
_entity.type
_entity.pdbx_description
1 polymer ?
#
loop_
_entity_poly.entity_id
_entity_poly.type
_entity_poly.pdbx_seq_one_letter_code
_entity_poly.pdbx_strand_id
1 'polypeptide(L)'
;LASVMGYEYVLVDNWWDTQIGRERMADLSKYAQSKNVHLMVWYNSNGYENDAPQSPRDCMNTSVVRKKEMAWLKSIGVKGIKVDFFGGDKQETMKLYEDILSDANDYGLQVIFHGCTIPRGWERMYPNYVGSEAVLASENLFFTQHHCDKEGFELTMHPFSRNAVASMDWGGVIMNRRMNKDNNSRNYRRTSDVFEMATGIINQCSINCIAMQPNNLTEL
;
A
#
# COMPACT_ATOMS: atom_id res chain seq x y z
N LEU A 1 10.52 6.51 13.60
CA LEU A 1 9.48 5.56 13.95
C LEU A 1 9.82 4.16 13.40
N ALA A 2 9.80 3.93 12.08
CA ALA A 2 9.99 2.61 11.48
C ALA A 2 11.21 1.86 12.04
N SER A 3 12.39 2.48 12.04
CA SER A 3 13.62 1.90 12.57
C SER A 3 13.53 1.50 14.05
N VAL A 4 12.86 2.31 14.88
CA VAL A 4 12.68 2.01 16.31
C VAL A 4 11.68 0.88 16.53
N MET A 5 10.64 0.81 15.68
CA MET A 5 9.63 -0.23 15.71
C MET A 5 10.08 -1.55 15.06
N GLY A 6 11.26 -1.57 14.45
CA GLY A 6 11.76 -2.74 13.72
C GLY A 6 11.06 -3.00 12.38
N TYR A 7 10.40 -1.98 11.80
CA TYR A 7 9.81 -2.11 10.46
C TYR A 7 10.87 -2.05 9.40
N GLU A 8 10.81 -2.96 8.43
CA GLU A 8 11.78 -3.04 7.34
C GLU A 8 11.54 -1.98 6.27
N TYR A 9 10.29 -1.48 6.14
CA TYR A 9 9.90 -0.60 5.05
C TYR A 9 9.15 0.63 5.54
N VAL A 10 9.25 1.70 4.74
CA VAL A 10 8.37 2.87 4.79
C VAL A 10 7.83 3.10 3.39
N LEU A 11 6.51 3.20 3.26
CA LEU A 11 5.85 3.57 2.03
C LEU A 11 5.75 5.11 1.95
N VAL A 12 6.26 5.68 0.88
CA VAL A 12 6.03 7.08 0.50
C VAL A 12 4.88 7.11 -0.50
N ASP A 13 3.74 7.64 -0.08
CA ASP A 13 2.50 7.60 -0.82
C ASP A 13 2.43 8.67 -1.93
N ASN A 14 1.29 8.85 -2.57
CA ASN A 14 1.08 9.68 -3.76
C ASN A 14 1.59 11.12 -3.64
N TRP A 15 1.70 11.82 -4.79
CA TRP A 15 2.22 13.19 -4.91
C TRP A 15 3.69 13.38 -4.51
N TRP A 16 4.46 12.32 -4.28
CA TRP A 16 5.86 12.46 -3.90
C TRP A 16 6.73 13.10 -4.99
N ASP A 17 6.37 12.91 -6.25
CA ASP A 17 7.05 13.51 -7.40
C ASP A 17 6.99 15.04 -7.40
N THR A 18 5.88 15.60 -6.97
CA THR A 18 5.64 17.06 -6.90
C THR A 18 5.97 17.66 -5.54
N GLN A 19 5.77 16.92 -4.46
CA GLN A 19 5.97 17.43 -3.09
C GLN A 19 7.40 17.19 -2.57
N ILE A 20 8.03 16.09 -2.96
CA ILE A 20 9.38 15.71 -2.53
C ILE A 20 10.37 15.90 -3.68
N GLY A 21 10.06 15.36 -4.85
CA GLY A 21 10.93 15.36 -6.03
C GLY A 21 11.98 14.25 -6.01
N ARG A 22 12.53 13.95 -7.18
CA ARG A 22 13.43 12.79 -7.37
C ARG A 22 14.74 12.89 -6.59
N GLU A 23 15.35 14.07 -6.54
CA GLU A 23 16.62 14.30 -5.85
C GLU A 23 16.45 14.03 -4.35
N ARG A 24 15.48 14.67 -3.72
CA ARG A 24 15.20 14.47 -2.29
C ARG A 24 14.71 13.05 -1.96
N MET A 25 14.05 12.37 -2.92
CA MET A 25 13.67 10.98 -2.75
C MET A 25 14.90 10.07 -2.70
N ALA A 26 15.92 10.33 -3.51
CA ALA A 26 17.19 9.61 -3.46
C ALA A 26 17.90 9.82 -2.11
N ASP A 27 17.92 11.06 -1.62
CA ASP A 27 18.49 11.39 -0.29
C ASP A 27 17.71 10.70 0.84
N LEU A 28 16.36 10.70 0.75
CA LEU A 28 15.50 10.03 1.72
C LEU A 28 15.77 8.52 1.73
N SER A 29 15.93 7.89 0.56
CA SER A 29 16.26 6.48 0.45
C SER A 29 17.61 6.16 1.10
N LYS A 30 18.61 6.96 0.84
CA LYS A 30 19.95 6.82 1.46
C LYS A 30 19.87 6.98 2.99
N TYR A 31 19.10 7.96 3.46
CA TYR A 31 18.87 8.14 4.90
C TYR A 31 18.16 6.95 5.53
N ALA A 32 17.10 6.46 4.91
CA ALA A 32 16.36 5.30 5.40
C ALA A 32 17.26 4.07 5.51
N GLN A 33 18.07 3.79 4.49
CA GLN A 33 19.06 2.70 4.50
C GLN A 33 20.07 2.84 5.65
N SER A 34 20.50 4.06 5.97
CA SER A 34 21.39 4.31 7.13
C SER A 34 20.74 3.98 8.48
N LYS A 35 19.42 3.82 8.50
CA LYS A 35 18.61 3.42 9.66
C LYS A 35 18.12 1.99 9.57
N ASN A 36 18.67 1.20 8.63
CA ASN A 36 18.24 -0.17 8.34
C ASN A 36 16.75 -0.27 7.96
N VAL A 37 16.25 0.73 7.22
CA VAL A 37 14.89 0.79 6.68
C VAL A 37 14.97 1.01 5.18
N HIS A 38 14.07 0.41 4.41
CA HIS A 38 13.98 0.61 2.96
C HIS A 38 12.74 1.40 2.59
N LEU A 39 12.75 2.01 1.41
CA LEU A 39 11.58 2.68 0.88
C LEU A 39 10.80 1.77 -0.08
N MET A 40 9.49 1.91 -0.01
CA MET A 40 8.54 1.62 -1.08
C MET A 40 7.93 2.94 -1.54
N VAL A 41 7.55 3.04 -2.81
CA VAL A 41 7.01 4.28 -3.37
C VAL A 41 5.73 4.02 -4.17
N TRP A 42 4.81 4.96 -4.11
CA TRP A 42 3.51 4.88 -4.75
C TRP A 42 3.55 5.34 -6.21
N TYR A 43 2.75 4.68 -7.06
CA TYR A 43 2.51 5.06 -8.45
C TYR A 43 1.06 4.90 -8.84
N ASN A 44 0.57 5.78 -9.69
CA ASN A 44 -0.67 5.58 -10.41
C ASN A 44 -0.46 4.53 -11.52
N SER A 45 -1.34 3.54 -11.62
CA SER A 45 -1.24 2.51 -12.66
C SER A 45 -1.48 3.06 -14.06
N ASN A 46 -2.28 4.13 -14.18
CA ASN A 46 -2.85 4.62 -15.42
C ASN A 46 -3.58 3.52 -16.21
N GLY A 47 -4.30 2.63 -15.46
CA GLY A 47 -5.18 1.64 -16.06
C GLY A 47 -6.21 2.27 -17.00
N TYR A 48 -6.80 1.47 -17.86
CA TYR A 48 -7.61 1.91 -19.00
C TYR A 48 -8.74 2.88 -18.67
N GLU A 49 -9.44 2.69 -17.55
CA GLU A 49 -10.57 3.53 -17.11
C GLU A 49 -10.22 4.43 -15.92
N ASN A 50 -8.95 4.64 -15.66
CA ASN A 50 -8.48 5.40 -14.51
C ASN A 50 -8.34 6.88 -14.82
N ASP A 51 -9.14 7.71 -14.16
CA ASP A 51 -9.12 9.17 -14.20
C ASP A 51 -8.55 9.83 -12.94
N ALA A 52 -8.10 9.02 -11.96
CA ALA A 52 -7.56 9.53 -10.69
C ALA A 52 -6.36 10.48 -10.92
N PRO A 53 -6.39 11.68 -10.34
CA PRO A 53 -5.38 12.71 -10.62
C PRO A 53 -4.06 12.52 -9.89
N GLN A 54 -3.99 11.62 -8.91
CA GLN A 54 -2.82 11.41 -8.06
C GLN A 54 -1.60 10.99 -8.89
N SER A 55 -0.47 11.62 -8.64
CA SER A 55 0.81 11.35 -9.31
C SER A 55 1.82 10.65 -8.39
N PRO A 56 2.87 10.00 -8.92
CA PRO A 56 3.31 9.98 -10.32
C PRO A 56 2.36 9.24 -11.27
N ARG A 57 2.11 9.85 -12.42
CA ARG A 57 1.29 9.30 -13.51
C ARG A 57 2.16 8.93 -14.71
N ASP A 58 1.60 8.13 -15.60
CA ASP A 58 2.20 7.76 -16.88
C ASP A 58 3.56 7.05 -16.76
N CYS A 59 3.83 6.47 -15.59
CA CYS A 59 5.06 5.76 -15.28
C CYS A 59 4.92 4.22 -15.35
N MET A 60 3.69 3.69 -15.21
CA MET A 60 3.47 2.25 -15.09
C MET A 60 2.75 1.62 -16.29
N ASN A 61 2.07 2.39 -17.12
CA ASN A 61 1.19 1.91 -18.19
C ASN A 61 1.93 1.43 -19.44
N THR A 62 3.15 1.88 -19.71
CA THR A 62 3.95 1.44 -20.86
C THR A 62 5.29 0.85 -20.44
N SER A 63 5.67 -0.28 -21.08
CA SER A 63 6.89 -1.02 -20.71
C SER A 63 8.15 -0.16 -20.75
N VAL A 64 8.31 0.71 -21.76
CA VAL A 64 9.52 1.54 -21.92
C VAL A 64 9.66 2.54 -20.78
N VAL A 65 8.58 3.23 -20.41
CA VAL A 65 8.60 4.20 -19.31
C VAL A 65 8.74 3.48 -17.98
N ARG A 66 7.97 2.40 -17.76
CA ARG A 66 8.00 1.59 -16.54
C ARG A 66 9.39 1.06 -16.24
N LYS A 67 10.08 0.49 -17.23
CA LYS A 67 11.45 -0.02 -17.04
C LYS A 67 12.47 1.07 -16.73
N LYS A 68 12.35 2.24 -17.34
CA LYS A 68 13.20 3.40 -16.98
C LYS A 68 12.98 3.83 -15.53
N GLU A 69 11.71 3.87 -15.12
CA GLU A 69 11.35 4.22 -13.76
C GLU A 69 11.88 3.20 -12.74
N MET A 70 11.67 1.92 -13.00
CA MET A 70 12.15 0.83 -12.15
C MET A 70 13.68 0.76 -12.08
N ALA A 71 14.38 1.06 -13.17
CA ALA A 71 15.84 1.17 -13.18
C ALA A 71 16.33 2.31 -12.27
N TRP A 72 15.65 3.45 -12.31
CA TRP A 72 15.97 4.56 -11.41
C TRP A 72 15.69 4.20 -9.95
N LEU A 73 14.53 3.63 -9.63
CA LEU A 73 14.20 3.16 -8.28
C LEU A 73 15.26 2.21 -7.72
N LYS A 74 15.67 1.23 -8.53
CA LYS A 74 16.73 0.30 -8.17
C LYS A 74 18.05 1.03 -7.89
N SER A 75 18.39 2.02 -8.70
CA SER A 75 19.65 2.79 -8.57
C SER A 75 19.74 3.58 -7.27
N ILE A 76 18.63 4.04 -6.74
CA ILE A 76 18.54 4.76 -5.46
C ILE A 76 18.26 3.86 -4.26
N GLY A 77 18.13 2.54 -4.47
CA GLY A 77 17.95 1.55 -3.40
C GLY A 77 16.54 1.37 -2.88
N VAL A 78 15.51 1.85 -3.59
CA VAL A 78 14.10 1.54 -3.32
C VAL A 78 13.86 0.05 -3.55
N LYS A 79 13.04 -0.57 -2.70
CA LYS A 79 12.81 -2.03 -2.69
C LYS A 79 11.42 -2.46 -3.15
N GLY A 80 10.51 -1.54 -3.33
CA GLY A 80 9.16 -1.89 -3.77
C GLY A 80 8.34 -0.72 -4.25
N ILE A 81 7.22 -1.05 -4.86
CA ILE A 81 6.23 -0.09 -5.36
C ILE A 81 4.83 -0.47 -4.90
N LYS A 82 4.03 0.53 -4.55
CA LYS A 82 2.58 0.45 -4.45
C LYS A 82 2.01 1.01 -5.75
N VAL A 83 1.25 0.21 -6.49
CA VAL A 83 0.61 0.66 -7.72
C VAL A 83 -0.90 0.67 -7.54
N ASP A 84 -1.52 1.80 -7.84
CA ASP A 84 -2.89 2.11 -7.44
C ASP A 84 -3.77 2.52 -8.63
N PHE A 85 -5.10 2.47 -8.44
CA PHE A 85 -6.11 2.96 -9.39
C PHE A 85 -6.12 2.26 -10.74
N PHE A 86 -6.32 0.94 -10.74
CA PHE A 86 -6.32 0.16 -12.00
C PHE A 86 -7.54 0.41 -12.89
N GLY A 87 -8.69 0.77 -12.33
CA GLY A 87 -9.86 1.15 -13.12
C GLY A 87 -10.48 0.00 -13.91
N GLY A 88 -11.02 -1.01 -13.22
CA GLY A 88 -11.79 -2.09 -13.83
C GLY A 88 -11.03 -3.41 -14.02
N ASP A 89 -11.76 -4.41 -14.55
CA ASP A 89 -11.32 -5.81 -14.69
C ASP A 89 -11.25 -6.26 -16.15
N LYS A 90 -11.06 -5.33 -17.08
CA LYS A 90 -10.90 -5.68 -18.51
C LYS A 90 -9.58 -6.40 -18.76
N GLN A 91 -9.50 -7.11 -19.88
CA GLN A 91 -8.32 -7.89 -20.24
C GLN A 91 -7.03 -7.05 -20.27
N GLU A 92 -7.11 -5.83 -20.77
CA GLU A 92 -5.99 -4.88 -20.79
C GLU A 92 -5.49 -4.55 -19.37
N THR A 93 -6.42 -4.38 -18.43
CA THR A 93 -6.08 -4.14 -17.02
C THR A 93 -5.44 -5.38 -16.40
N MET A 94 -5.98 -6.57 -16.66
CA MET A 94 -5.39 -7.82 -16.18
C MET A 94 -3.97 -8.02 -16.71
N LYS A 95 -3.75 -7.73 -17.99
CA LYS A 95 -2.42 -7.76 -18.58
C LYS A 95 -1.47 -6.73 -17.94
N LEU A 96 -1.96 -5.55 -17.61
CA LEU A 96 -1.15 -4.53 -16.96
C LEU A 96 -0.64 -4.98 -15.58
N TYR A 97 -1.45 -5.69 -14.77
CA TYR A 97 -0.99 -6.28 -13.51
C TYR A 97 0.21 -7.22 -13.74
N GLU A 98 0.09 -8.14 -14.68
CA GLU A 98 1.14 -9.13 -14.97
C GLU A 98 2.39 -8.48 -15.56
N ASP A 99 2.22 -7.53 -16.46
CA ASP A 99 3.32 -6.75 -17.05
C ASP A 99 4.10 -5.98 -15.97
N ILE A 100 3.41 -5.37 -15.00
CA ILE A 100 4.05 -4.67 -13.87
C ILE A 100 4.81 -5.65 -12.98
N LEU A 101 4.20 -6.77 -12.63
CA LEU A 101 4.83 -7.79 -11.79
C LEU A 101 6.09 -8.36 -12.45
N SER A 102 6.00 -8.70 -13.72
CA SER A 102 7.13 -9.24 -14.50
C SER A 102 8.28 -8.24 -14.59
N ASP A 103 7.99 -7.00 -15.02
CA ASP A 103 9.02 -5.96 -15.14
C ASP A 103 9.63 -5.62 -13.76
N ALA A 104 8.82 -5.50 -12.71
CA ALA A 104 9.31 -5.21 -11.35
C ALA A 104 10.24 -6.30 -10.82
N ASN A 105 9.95 -7.58 -11.14
CA ASN A 105 10.81 -8.70 -10.77
C ASN A 105 12.22 -8.57 -11.38
N ASP A 106 12.34 -8.15 -12.62
CA ASP A 106 13.63 -7.94 -13.30
C ASP A 106 14.49 -6.87 -12.60
N TYR A 107 13.86 -5.94 -11.92
CA TYR A 107 14.55 -4.88 -11.16
C TYR A 107 14.69 -5.19 -9.66
N GLY A 108 14.16 -6.32 -9.19
CA GLY A 108 14.20 -6.71 -7.79
C GLY A 108 13.30 -5.85 -6.90
N LEU A 109 12.16 -5.40 -7.44
CA LEU A 109 11.17 -4.59 -6.74
C LEU A 109 9.96 -5.45 -6.34
N GLN A 110 9.54 -5.31 -5.09
CA GLN A 110 8.29 -5.88 -4.59
C GLN A 110 7.11 -5.00 -5.01
N VAL A 111 5.92 -5.61 -5.14
CA VAL A 111 4.73 -4.92 -5.66
C VAL A 111 3.53 -5.18 -4.76
N ILE A 112 2.88 -4.08 -4.34
CA ILE A 112 1.56 -4.06 -3.69
C ILE A 112 0.58 -3.38 -4.64
N PHE A 113 -0.61 -3.96 -4.83
CA PHE A 113 -1.67 -3.36 -5.64
C PHE A 113 -2.77 -2.76 -4.77
N HIS A 114 -3.15 -1.52 -5.10
CA HIS A 114 -4.30 -0.82 -4.54
C HIS A 114 -5.29 -0.41 -5.65
N GLY A 115 -6.50 0.01 -5.27
CA GLY A 115 -7.54 0.32 -6.24
C GLY A 115 -7.69 -0.78 -7.29
N CYS A 116 -7.69 -2.03 -6.87
CA CYS A 116 -7.40 -3.19 -7.69
C CYS A 116 -8.49 -4.27 -7.62
N THR A 117 -8.40 -5.24 -8.55
CA THR A 117 -9.25 -6.43 -8.52
C THR A 117 -8.97 -7.31 -7.29
N ILE A 118 -9.86 -8.27 -7.02
CA ILE A 118 -9.63 -9.29 -5.99
C ILE A 118 -8.37 -10.12 -6.34
N PRO A 119 -7.69 -10.70 -5.33
CA PRO A 119 -6.51 -11.54 -5.55
C PRO A 119 -6.79 -12.67 -6.54
N ARG A 120 -5.84 -12.90 -7.44
CA ARG A 120 -5.94 -13.87 -8.54
C ARG A 120 -4.97 -15.04 -8.42
N GLY A 121 -4.26 -15.16 -7.29
CA GLY A 121 -3.25 -16.19 -7.07
C GLY A 121 -1.89 -15.85 -7.69
N TRP A 122 -1.62 -14.58 -7.94
CA TRP A 122 -0.35 -14.11 -8.53
C TRP A 122 0.87 -14.44 -7.67
N GLU A 123 0.73 -14.60 -6.36
CA GLU A 123 1.79 -15.02 -5.46
C GLU A 123 2.38 -16.41 -5.79
N ARG A 124 1.67 -17.23 -6.57
CA ARG A 124 2.16 -18.51 -7.07
C ARG A 124 3.00 -18.40 -8.34
N MET A 125 2.92 -17.25 -9.02
CA MET A 125 3.58 -17.00 -10.29
C MET A 125 4.69 -15.96 -10.15
N TYR A 126 4.49 -14.97 -9.30
CA TYR A 126 5.37 -13.81 -9.16
C TYR A 126 5.85 -13.69 -7.71
N PRO A 127 7.12 -14.05 -7.41
CA PRO A 127 7.65 -14.05 -6.04
C PRO A 127 7.77 -12.63 -5.44
N ASN A 128 7.72 -11.60 -6.26
CA ASN A 128 7.74 -10.20 -5.89
C ASN A 128 6.34 -9.59 -5.65
N TYR A 129 5.26 -10.35 -5.85
CA TYR A 129 3.93 -9.91 -5.49
C TYR A 129 3.73 -10.02 -3.98
N VAL A 130 3.41 -8.91 -3.32
CA VAL A 130 3.23 -8.83 -1.87
C VAL A 130 1.79 -9.06 -1.47
N GLY A 131 0.85 -8.40 -2.14
CA GLY A 131 -0.57 -8.47 -1.84
C GLY A 131 -1.37 -7.42 -2.60
N SER A 132 -2.67 -7.45 -2.36
CA SER A 132 -3.64 -6.50 -2.93
C SER A 132 -4.55 -5.97 -1.84
N GLU A 133 -4.97 -4.70 -1.96
CA GLU A 133 -6.02 -4.14 -1.12
C GLU A 133 -7.34 -4.87 -1.36
N ALA A 134 -7.84 -4.84 -2.58
CA ALA A 134 -9.03 -5.56 -3.07
C ALA A 134 -10.34 -5.32 -2.29
N VAL A 135 -10.37 -4.35 -1.40
CA VAL A 135 -11.50 -3.96 -0.52
C VAL A 135 -11.51 -2.45 -0.32
N LEU A 136 -12.53 -1.92 0.33
CA LEU A 136 -12.50 -0.60 0.93
C LEU A 136 -11.69 -0.69 2.24
N ALA A 137 -10.38 -0.54 2.15
CA ALA A 137 -9.45 -0.75 3.25
C ALA A 137 -9.56 0.31 4.35
N SER A 138 -8.68 0.25 5.33
CA SER A 138 -8.74 1.06 6.55
C SER A 138 -8.72 2.57 6.32
N GLU A 139 -8.19 3.05 5.20
CA GLU A 139 -8.25 4.48 4.85
C GLU A 139 -9.68 5.02 4.80
N ASN A 140 -10.66 4.16 4.45
CA ASN A 140 -12.07 4.54 4.38
C ASN A 140 -12.66 4.94 5.74
N LEU A 141 -12.07 4.48 6.84
CA LEU A 141 -12.43 4.90 8.20
C LEU A 141 -12.23 6.42 8.40
N PHE A 142 -11.25 7.00 7.69
CA PHE A 142 -10.98 8.44 7.72
C PHE A 142 -11.97 9.23 6.87
N PHE A 143 -12.65 8.61 5.91
CA PHE A 143 -13.56 9.31 4.99
C PHE A 143 -14.96 9.43 5.55
N THR A 144 -15.54 8.36 6.10
CA THR A 144 -16.92 8.40 6.61
C THR A 144 -17.12 7.61 7.90
N GLN A 145 -18.07 8.07 8.74
CA GLN A 145 -18.48 7.34 9.94
C GLN A 145 -19.11 5.98 9.60
N HIS A 146 -19.75 5.86 8.44
CA HIS A 146 -20.34 4.61 7.97
C HIS A 146 -19.33 3.46 7.90
N HIS A 147 -18.10 3.72 7.42
CA HIS A 147 -17.05 2.71 7.40
C HIS A 147 -16.61 2.31 8.81
N CYS A 148 -16.46 3.28 9.72
CA CYS A 148 -16.18 2.97 11.12
C CYS A 148 -17.26 2.12 11.78
N ASP A 149 -18.53 2.35 11.43
CA ASP A 149 -19.65 1.61 12.01
C ASP A 149 -19.75 0.16 11.48
N LYS A 150 -19.19 -0.10 10.28
CA LYS A 150 -19.23 -1.42 9.63
C LYS A 150 -17.93 -2.22 9.72
N GLU A 151 -16.84 -1.61 10.09
CA GLU A 151 -15.50 -2.19 10.08
C GLU A 151 -15.45 -3.60 10.70
N GLY A 152 -16.00 -3.75 11.92
CA GLY A 152 -15.99 -5.02 12.63
C GLY A 152 -16.70 -6.14 11.88
N PHE A 153 -17.80 -5.84 11.21
CA PHE A 153 -18.53 -6.81 10.39
C PHE A 153 -17.76 -7.14 9.10
N GLU A 154 -17.31 -6.14 8.37
CA GLU A 154 -16.62 -6.32 7.08
C GLU A 154 -15.35 -7.14 7.23
N LEU A 155 -14.52 -6.84 8.25
CA LEU A 155 -13.29 -7.59 8.51
C LEU A 155 -13.52 -9.06 8.87
N THR A 156 -14.66 -9.40 9.48
CA THR A 156 -15.00 -10.81 9.72
C THR A 156 -15.44 -11.55 8.46
N MET A 157 -15.88 -10.81 7.43
CA MET A 157 -16.32 -11.38 6.14
C MET A 157 -15.20 -11.51 5.11
N HIS A 158 -14.18 -10.69 5.18
CA HIS A 158 -13.09 -10.65 4.17
C HIS A 158 -12.39 -12.00 3.99
N PRO A 159 -12.02 -12.78 5.04
CA PRO A 159 -11.38 -14.08 4.89
C PRO A 159 -12.20 -15.11 4.10
N PHE A 160 -13.52 -14.93 4.07
CA PHE A 160 -14.46 -15.82 3.37
C PHE A 160 -14.91 -15.28 2.00
N SER A 161 -14.48 -14.09 1.62
CA SER A 161 -14.94 -13.42 0.41
C SER A 161 -13.77 -12.81 -0.38
N ARG A 162 -13.36 -11.59 -0.04
CA ARG A 162 -12.41 -10.80 -0.84
C ARG A 162 -10.99 -11.37 -0.83
N ASN A 163 -10.52 -11.92 0.28
CA ASN A 163 -9.21 -12.54 0.40
C ASN A 163 -9.26 -14.06 0.60
N ALA A 164 -10.30 -14.72 0.12
CA ALA A 164 -10.42 -16.17 0.16
C ALA A 164 -9.35 -16.90 -0.67
N VAL A 165 -8.78 -16.25 -1.67
CA VAL A 165 -7.74 -16.81 -2.57
C VAL A 165 -6.35 -16.49 -2.09
N ALA A 166 -6.12 -15.30 -1.58
CA ALA A 166 -4.80 -14.78 -1.16
C ALA A 166 -4.92 -13.76 -0.04
N SER A 167 -3.80 -13.43 0.57
CA SER A 167 -3.70 -12.38 1.59
C SER A 167 -4.10 -11.00 1.04
N MET A 168 -4.50 -10.12 1.95
CA MET A 168 -5.06 -8.81 1.64
C MET A 168 -4.33 -7.73 2.43
N ASP A 169 -4.00 -6.62 1.77
CA ASP A 169 -3.48 -5.42 2.43
C ASP A 169 -4.64 -4.57 2.96
N TRP A 170 -4.90 -4.68 4.25
CA TRP A 170 -5.94 -3.92 4.94
C TRP A 170 -5.44 -2.56 5.44
N GLY A 171 -4.18 -2.45 5.82
CA GLY A 171 -3.66 -1.30 6.55
C GLY A 171 -4.16 -1.29 8.01
N GLY A 172 -3.88 -2.36 8.73
CA GLY A 172 -4.42 -2.60 10.08
C GLY A 172 -3.72 -1.85 11.20
N VAL A 173 -4.14 -2.15 12.43
CA VAL A 173 -3.58 -1.61 13.67
C VAL A 173 -3.82 -0.10 13.81
N ILE A 174 -5.03 0.37 13.54
CA ILE A 174 -5.43 1.75 13.76
C ILE A 174 -5.77 1.96 15.24
N MET A 175 -4.84 2.51 16.00
CA MET A 175 -5.02 2.72 17.44
C MET A 175 -5.74 4.02 17.80
N ASN A 176 -5.87 4.97 16.86
CA ASN A 176 -6.64 6.19 17.09
C ASN A 176 -8.13 5.89 17.28
N ARG A 177 -8.76 6.53 18.25
CA ARG A 177 -10.21 6.49 18.45
C ARG A 177 -10.96 7.46 17.53
N ARG A 178 -10.31 8.56 17.17
CA ARG A 178 -10.81 9.56 16.23
C ARG A 178 -9.94 9.55 14.97
N MET A 179 -10.59 9.58 13.83
CA MET A 179 -9.94 9.44 12.53
C MET A 179 -9.31 10.74 12.05
N ASN A 180 -8.43 11.29 12.89
CA ASN A 180 -7.55 12.41 12.53
C ASN A 180 -6.20 12.27 13.23
N LYS A 181 -5.23 13.03 12.75
CA LYS A 181 -3.85 12.99 13.23
C LYS A 181 -3.74 13.17 14.77
N ASP A 182 -4.57 14.05 15.34
CA ASP A 182 -4.48 14.42 16.76
C ASP A 182 -5.39 13.56 17.66
N ASN A 183 -6.07 12.57 17.09
CA ASN A 183 -6.98 11.65 17.80
C ASN A 183 -8.10 12.35 18.59
N ASN A 184 -8.61 13.48 18.09
CA ASN A 184 -9.54 14.34 18.83
C ASN A 184 -10.82 14.72 18.06
N SER A 185 -10.92 14.43 16.76
CA SER A 185 -12.03 14.83 15.89
C SER A 185 -12.29 13.85 14.75
N ARG A 186 -13.26 14.16 13.88
CA ARG A 186 -13.74 13.34 12.76
C ARG A 186 -14.41 12.04 13.21
N ASN A 187 -14.42 11.03 12.33
CA ASN A 187 -15.09 9.75 12.54
C ASN A 187 -14.59 9.05 13.81
N TYR A 188 -15.45 8.24 14.39
CA TYR A 188 -15.15 7.53 15.62
C TYR A 188 -15.09 6.02 15.35
N ARG A 189 -13.95 5.39 15.63
CA ARG A 189 -13.74 3.95 15.57
C ARG A 189 -14.63 3.22 16.58
N ARG A 190 -15.34 2.18 16.15
CA ARG A 190 -16.23 1.35 16.99
C ARG A 190 -15.54 0.13 17.57
N THR A 191 -14.52 -0.37 16.91
CA THR A 191 -13.77 -1.56 17.32
C THR A 191 -12.95 -1.33 18.58
N SER A 192 -12.58 -2.39 19.28
CA SER A 192 -11.68 -2.34 20.42
C SER A 192 -10.21 -2.29 19.96
N ASP A 193 -9.30 -1.90 20.86
CA ASP A 193 -7.86 -1.90 20.55
C ASP A 193 -7.34 -3.33 20.30
N VAL A 194 -7.89 -4.31 21.02
CA VAL A 194 -7.57 -5.73 20.79
C VAL A 194 -8.01 -6.19 19.41
N PHE A 195 -9.18 -5.72 18.93
CA PHE A 195 -9.64 -5.99 17.58
C PHE A 195 -8.66 -5.42 16.54
N GLU A 196 -8.26 -4.16 16.71
CA GLU A 196 -7.30 -3.50 15.80
C GLU A 196 -5.95 -4.23 15.76
N MET A 197 -5.43 -4.66 16.91
CA MET A 197 -4.21 -5.45 16.94
C MET A 197 -4.37 -6.78 16.20
N ALA A 198 -5.54 -7.41 16.29
CA ALA A 198 -5.82 -8.67 15.58
C ALA A 198 -5.85 -8.47 14.05
N THR A 199 -6.18 -7.29 13.54
CA THR A 199 -6.18 -7.02 12.10
C THR A 199 -4.80 -7.19 11.46
N GLY A 200 -3.74 -6.86 12.19
CA GLY A 200 -2.35 -7.06 11.76
C GLY A 200 -1.94 -8.54 11.67
N ILE A 201 -2.75 -9.46 12.23
CA ILE A 201 -2.50 -10.89 12.18
C ILE A 201 -3.40 -11.58 11.16
N ILE A 202 -4.70 -11.24 11.15
CA ILE A 202 -5.71 -11.93 10.34
C ILE A 202 -5.63 -11.53 8.87
N ASN A 203 -5.41 -10.24 8.59
CA ASN A 203 -5.33 -9.69 7.23
C ASN A 203 -3.87 -9.48 6.81
N GLN A 204 -3.00 -10.41 7.15
CA GLN A 204 -1.59 -10.28 6.82
C GLN A 204 -1.33 -10.54 5.33
N CYS A 205 -0.41 -9.78 4.79
CA CYS A 205 0.30 -10.05 3.55
C CYS A 205 1.80 -10.15 3.83
N SER A 206 2.60 -10.45 2.83
CA SER A 206 4.06 -10.64 3.01
C SER A 206 4.75 -9.42 3.61
N ILE A 207 4.22 -8.23 3.32
CA ILE A 207 4.60 -6.96 3.96
C ILE A 207 3.32 -6.32 4.48
N ASN A 208 3.10 -6.35 5.78
CA ASN A 208 1.93 -5.73 6.39
C ASN A 208 2.05 -4.21 6.42
N CYS A 209 1.05 -3.52 5.92
CA CYS A 209 0.89 -2.09 6.11
C CYS A 209 0.33 -1.84 7.51
N ILE A 210 1.14 -1.29 8.41
CA ILE A 210 0.74 -0.95 9.77
C ILE A 210 0.37 0.54 9.83
N ALA A 211 -0.90 0.82 10.10
CA ALA A 211 -1.46 2.17 10.09
C ALA A 211 -1.34 2.91 11.44
N MET A 212 -0.59 2.36 12.40
CA MET A 212 -0.35 2.99 13.69
C MET A 212 0.39 4.32 13.54
N GLN A 213 -0.10 5.35 14.21
CA GLN A 213 0.46 6.70 14.14
C GLN A 213 1.47 6.96 15.27
N PRO A 214 2.43 7.88 15.09
CA PRO A 214 3.43 8.19 16.10
C PRO A 214 2.86 8.62 17.46
N ASN A 215 1.71 9.29 17.47
CA ASN A 215 1.05 9.73 18.70
C ASN A 215 0.37 8.58 19.50
N ASN A 216 0.35 7.37 18.97
CA ASN A 216 -0.09 6.19 19.70
C ASN A 216 1.01 5.61 20.60
N LEU A 217 2.24 6.09 20.47
CA LEU A 217 3.39 5.67 21.25
C LEU A 217 3.66 6.68 22.35
N THR A 218 3.68 6.23 23.58
CA THR A 218 3.85 7.10 24.75
C THR A 218 5.31 7.40 25.06
N GLU A 219 6.24 6.56 24.61
CA GLU A 219 7.69 6.75 24.77
C GLU A 219 8.42 6.14 23.55
N LEU A 220 9.14 6.95 22.82
CA LEU A 220 10.08 6.55 21.76
C LEU A 220 11.48 7.07 22.11
#